data_acd9552ada32fe5d3d455775d5922a53
#
_entry.id   acd9552ada32fe5d3d455775d5922a53
#
_cell.length_a   1.000
_cell.length_b   1.000
_cell.length_c   1.000
_cell.angle_alpha   90.00
_cell.angle_beta   90.00
_cell.angle_gamma   90.00
#
_symmetry.space_group_name_H-M   'P 1'
#
loop_
_entity.id
_entity.type
_entity.pdbx_description
1 polymer ?
#
loop_
_entity_poly.entity_id
_entity_poly.type
_entity_poly.pdbx_seq_one_letter_code
_entity_poly.pdbx_strand_id
1 'polypeptide(L)'
;ENFLNLFEKLFTKKKIKYHEEKVLYGFILGYSKIDFQERLKRIDFFINIIDNWAVCDIVDSSFKFINKNKEDFYNYLTSKLSATNPWEQRFIFVMLLAYYIEDKYLKDIFKICEKIKSDEYYVKMAKAWLLSICYVKFKNETYKFLEKTKLDNWTVNKSIQKIRESLRVTKEEKEKILVLKRK
;
A
#
# COMPACT_ATOMS: atom_id res chain seq x y z
N GLU A 1 18.38 -6.84 25.40
CA GLU A 1 17.21 -5.99 25.10
C GLU A 1 16.89 -6.14 23.62
N ASN A 2 15.58 -6.38 23.29
CA ASN A 2 15.16 -6.54 21.90
C ASN A 2 15.46 -5.22 21.14
N PHE A 3 16.04 -5.32 19.94
CA PHE A 3 16.36 -4.16 19.09
C PHE A 3 15.15 -3.24 18.87
N LEU A 4 13.97 -3.80 18.67
CA LEU A 4 12.74 -3.02 18.50
C LEU A 4 12.46 -2.12 19.71
N ASN A 5 12.60 -2.64 20.93
CA ASN A 5 12.42 -1.85 22.15
C ASN A 5 13.46 -0.74 22.28
N LEU A 6 14.72 -1.04 21.92
CA LEU A 6 15.79 -0.04 21.93
C LEU A 6 15.50 1.10 20.95
N PHE A 7 15.09 0.75 19.72
CA PHE A 7 14.76 1.72 18.68
C PHE A 7 13.61 2.63 19.12
N GLU A 8 12.49 2.05 19.60
CA GLU A 8 11.31 2.79 20.06
C GLU A 8 11.68 3.78 21.18
N LYS A 9 12.53 3.33 22.13
CA LYS A 9 13.06 4.18 23.20
C LYS A 9 13.95 5.31 22.67
N LEU A 10 14.80 5.05 21.67
CA LEU A 10 15.64 6.07 21.05
C LEU A 10 14.81 7.06 20.24
N PHE A 11 13.79 6.58 19.52
CA PHE A 11 12.87 7.42 18.77
C PHE A 11 12.10 8.38 19.70
N THR A 12 11.54 7.86 20.80
CA THR A 12 10.83 8.67 21.82
C THR A 12 11.74 9.76 22.40
N LYS A 13 13.04 9.49 22.52
CA LYS A 13 14.04 10.47 22.99
C LYS A 13 14.56 11.40 21.87
N LYS A 14 13.96 11.37 20.67
CA LYS A 14 14.38 12.14 19.49
C LYS A 14 15.86 11.94 19.09
N LYS A 15 16.36 10.72 19.28
CA LYS A 15 17.75 10.34 18.94
C LYS A 15 17.88 9.69 17.55
N ILE A 16 16.76 9.37 16.90
CA ILE A 16 16.74 8.87 15.52
C ILE A 16 16.91 10.07 14.57
N LYS A 17 17.92 10.00 13.71
CA LYS A 17 18.33 11.11 12.83
C LYS A 17 18.14 10.77 11.34
N TYR A 18 18.35 9.51 10.97
CA TYR A 18 18.40 9.08 9.59
C TYR A 18 17.17 8.27 9.20
N HIS A 19 16.71 8.40 7.97
CA HIS A 19 15.57 7.63 7.49
C HIS A 19 15.89 6.12 7.39
N GLU A 20 17.15 5.77 7.14
CA GLU A 20 17.62 4.38 7.11
C GLU A 20 17.39 3.67 8.44
N GLU A 21 17.44 4.36 9.56
CA GLU A 21 17.15 3.79 10.87
C GLU A 21 15.67 3.34 10.95
N LYS A 22 14.76 4.09 10.34
CA LYS A 22 13.33 3.72 10.25
C LYS A 22 13.12 2.53 9.31
N VAL A 23 13.83 2.50 8.18
CA VAL A 23 13.83 1.37 7.24
C VAL A 23 14.33 0.11 7.95
N LEU A 24 15.43 0.22 8.69
CA LEU A 24 16.00 -0.89 9.45
C LEU A 24 15.00 -1.41 10.51
N TYR A 25 14.31 -0.52 11.22
CA TYR A 25 13.25 -0.90 12.14
C TYR A 25 12.17 -1.72 11.44
N GLY A 26 11.67 -1.26 10.29
CA GLY A 26 10.65 -1.96 9.52
C GLY A 26 11.10 -3.35 9.06
N PHE A 27 12.34 -3.49 8.56
CA PHE A 27 12.90 -4.79 8.19
C PHE A 27 13.03 -5.73 9.39
N ILE A 28 13.56 -5.26 10.51
CA ILE A 28 13.68 -6.08 11.72
C ILE A 28 12.30 -6.49 12.22
N LEU A 29 11.33 -5.59 12.20
CA LEU A 29 9.94 -5.90 12.53
C LEU A 29 9.37 -7.00 11.62
N GLY A 30 9.65 -6.95 10.33
CA GLY A 30 9.21 -7.96 9.37
C GLY A 30 9.81 -9.35 9.63
N TYR A 31 11.10 -9.42 9.94
CA TYR A 31 11.82 -10.68 10.16
C TYR A 31 11.82 -11.19 11.61
N SER A 32 11.41 -10.39 12.58
CA SER A 32 11.40 -10.78 13.99
C SER A 32 10.49 -11.97 14.26
N LYS A 33 10.93 -12.84 15.17
CA LYS A 33 10.11 -13.97 15.68
C LYS A 33 9.34 -13.52 16.93
N ILE A 34 8.31 -12.71 16.72
CA ILE A 34 7.42 -12.21 17.78
C ILE A 34 5.99 -12.64 17.50
N ASP A 35 5.16 -12.63 18.54
CA ASP A 35 3.73 -12.92 18.42
C ASP A 35 3.03 -11.97 17.44
N PHE A 36 1.96 -12.45 16.79
CA PHE A 36 1.27 -11.67 15.78
C PHE A 36 0.61 -10.40 16.34
N GLN A 37 -0.01 -10.49 17.54
CA GLN A 37 -0.66 -9.33 18.15
C GLN A 37 0.37 -8.28 18.61
N GLU A 38 1.50 -8.74 19.16
CA GLU A 38 2.62 -7.86 19.48
C GLU A 38 3.17 -7.18 18.21
N ARG A 39 3.26 -7.92 17.09
CA ARG A 39 3.67 -7.38 15.80
C ARG A 39 2.73 -6.28 15.31
N LEU A 40 1.41 -6.46 15.42
CA LEU A 40 0.45 -5.43 15.02
C LEU A 40 0.64 -4.12 15.79
N LYS A 41 0.87 -4.19 17.10
CA LYS A 41 1.17 -2.99 17.91
C LYS A 41 2.43 -2.27 17.43
N ARG A 42 3.47 -3.03 17.07
CA ARG A 42 4.71 -2.45 16.54
C ARG A 42 4.56 -1.92 15.11
N ILE A 43 3.66 -2.49 14.32
CA ILE A 43 3.28 -1.93 13.01
C ILE A 43 2.56 -0.59 13.22
N ASP A 44 1.69 -0.45 14.21
CA ASP A 44 1.09 0.85 14.54
C ASP A 44 2.15 1.90 14.90
N PHE A 45 3.14 1.51 15.69
CA PHE A 45 4.29 2.39 15.97
C PHE A 45 5.05 2.73 14.67
N PHE A 46 5.34 1.72 13.83
CA PHE A 46 6.05 1.93 12.56
C PHE A 46 5.31 2.89 11.65
N ILE A 47 3.99 2.71 11.46
CA ILE A 47 3.16 3.60 10.65
C ILE A 47 3.28 5.06 11.12
N ASN A 48 3.29 5.29 12.43
CA ASN A 48 3.39 6.65 13.00
C ASN A 48 4.77 7.31 12.78
N ILE A 49 5.81 6.54 12.48
CA ILE A 49 7.15 7.10 12.21
C ILE A 49 7.46 7.22 10.71
N ILE A 50 6.58 6.72 9.83
CA ILE A 50 6.73 6.89 8.38
C ILE A 50 6.57 8.37 8.05
N ASP A 51 7.54 8.92 7.32
CA ASP A 51 7.56 10.31 6.88
C ASP A 51 7.88 10.48 5.39
N ASN A 52 8.15 9.37 4.70
CA ASN A 52 8.39 9.37 3.27
C ASN A 52 8.03 8.01 2.64
N TRP A 53 7.88 8.01 1.30
CA TRP A 53 7.49 6.82 0.55
C TRP A 53 8.51 5.69 0.62
N ALA A 54 9.81 6.00 0.70
CA ALA A 54 10.84 4.96 0.74
C ALA A 54 10.77 4.14 2.04
N VAL A 55 10.54 4.79 3.19
CA VAL A 55 10.32 4.09 4.47
C VAL A 55 9.04 3.24 4.42
N CYS A 56 7.97 3.76 3.77
CA CYS A 56 6.69 3.06 3.70
C CYS A 56 6.77 1.78 2.85
N ASP A 57 7.41 1.87 1.68
CA ASP A 57 7.26 0.85 0.63
C ASP A 57 8.30 -0.26 0.75
N ILE A 58 9.56 0.08 1.08
CA ILE A 58 10.67 -0.88 0.99
C ILE A 58 10.51 -2.07 1.96
N VAL A 59 9.79 -1.88 3.05
CA VAL A 59 9.63 -2.90 4.10
C VAL A 59 8.63 -4.00 3.73
N ASP A 60 7.80 -3.80 2.70
CA ASP A 60 6.79 -4.77 2.26
C ASP A 60 7.41 -6.14 2.00
N SER A 61 8.58 -6.17 1.38
CA SER A 61 9.31 -7.40 1.05
C SER A 61 9.70 -8.24 2.29
N SER A 62 9.78 -7.63 3.48
CA SER A 62 10.10 -8.29 4.74
C SER A 62 8.87 -8.83 5.48
N PHE A 63 7.67 -8.35 5.16
CA PHE A 63 6.44 -8.68 5.89
C PHE A 63 5.83 -10.05 5.50
N LYS A 64 6.70 -11.04 5.20
CA LYS A 64 6.29 -12.39 4.78
C LYS A 64 5.44 -13.14 5.80
N PHE A 65 5.43 -12.71 7.05
CA PHE A 65 4.53 -13.23 8.09
C PHE A 65 3.05 -13.08 7.71
N ILE A 66 2.71 -12.11 6.85
CA ILE A 66 1.35 -11.88 6.33
C ILE A 66 0.83 -13.12 5.62
N ASN A 67 1.68 -13.86 4.90
CA ASN A 67 1.24 -15.07 4.19
C ASN A 67 0.65 -16.16 5.13
N LYS A 68 1.12 -16.20 6.38
CA LYS A 68 0.61 -17.13 7.40
C LYS A 68 -0.58 -16.58 8.19
N ASN A 69 -0.80 -15.25 8.17
CA ASN A 69 -1.82 -14.55 8.94
C ASN A 69 -2.69 -13.67 8.02
N LYS A 70 -3.00 -14.17 6.83
CA LYS A 70 -3.50 -13.34 5.72
C LYS A 70 -4.84 -12.68 6.03
N GLU A 71 -5.80 -13.43 6.56
CA GLU A 71 -7.12 -12.91 6.92
C GLU A 71 -7.05 -11.93 8.10
N ASP A 72 -6.30 -12.28 9.14
CA ASP A 72 -6.17 -11.43 10.32
C ASP A 72 -5.48 -10.10 9.98
N PHE A 73 -4.46 -10.15 9.11
CA PHE A 73 -3.81 -8.92 8.67
C PHE A 73 -4.70 -8.11 7.71
N TYR A 74 -5.52 -8.76 6.90
CA TYR A 74 -6.53 -8.07 6.09
C TYR A 74 -7.55 -7.34 6.98
N ASN A 75 -8.04 -8.00 8.02
CA ASN A 75 -8.95 -7.38 9.00
C ASN A 75 -8.29 -6.19 9.71
N TYR A 76 -7.02 -6.31 10.08
CA TYR A 76 -6.24 -5.21 10.63
C TYR A 76 -6.16 -4.03 9.65
N LEU A 77 -5.81 -4.25 8.37
CA LEU A 77 -5.78 -3.18 7.36
C LEU A 77 -7.15 -2.51 7.17
N THR A 78 -8.20 -3.33 7.11
CA THR A 78 -9.56 -2.80 6.87
C THR A 78 -10.14 -2.07 8.09
N SER A 79 -9.70 -2.38 9.30
CA SER A 79 -10.06 -1.60 10.51
C SER A 79 -9.53 -0.16 10.46
N LYS A 80 -8.51 0.12 9.62
CA LYS A 80 -7.86 1.43 9.49
C LYS A 80 -8.35 2.28 8.32
N LEU A 81 -9.43 1.90 7.64
CA LEU A 81 -9.94 2.62 6.45
C LEU A 81 -10.48 4.03 6.76
N SER A 82 -10.64 4.40 8.03
CA SER A 82 -11.01 5.75 8.48
C SER A 82 -9.79 6.62 8.84
N ALA A 83 -8.57 6.12 8.66
CA ALA A 83 -7.35 6.85 8.95
C ALA A 83 -7.29 8.16 8.17
N THR A 84 -6.81 9.22 8.84
CA THR A 84 -6.58 10.53 8.24
C THR A 84 -5.11 10.80 7.95
N ASN A 85 -4.20 10.04 8.57
CA ASN A 85 -2.77 10.16 8.32
C ASN A 85 -2.44 9.64 6.90
N PRO A 86 -1.82 10.47 6.03
CA PRO A 86 -1.51 10.07 4.65
C PRO A 86 -0.61 8.85 4.55
N TRP A 87 0.34 8.70 5.47
CA TRP A 87 1.26 7.55 5.45
C TRP A 87 0.58 6.26 5.88
N GLU A 88 -0.38 6.32 6.81
CA GLU A 88 -1.22 5.17 7.14
C GLU A 88 -2.09 4.75 5.95
N GLN A 89 -2.70 5.73 5.26
CA GLN A 89 -3.47 5.47 4.04
C GLN A 89 -2.59 4.85 2.93
N ARG A 90 -1.36 5.38 2.74
CA ARG A 90 -0.39 4.81 1.80
C ARG A 90 0.00 3.39 2.18
N PHE A 91 0.29 3.14 3.45
CA PHE A 91 0.65 1.81 3.96
C PHE A 91 -0.43 0.78 3.64
N ILE A 92 -1.72 1.12 3.81
CA ILE A 92 -2.84 0.24 3.43
C ILE A 92 -2.73 -0.14 1.94
N PHE A 93 -2.56 0.82 1.04
CA PHE A 93 -2.48 0.54 -0.41
C PHE A 93 -1.25 -0.27 -0.78
N VAL A 94 -0.10 -0.01 -0.17
CA VAL A 94 1.14 -0.76 -0.40
C VAL A 94 1.01 -2.21 0.07
N MET A 95 0.43 -2.45 1.25
CA MET A 95 0.18 -3.80 1.74
C MET A 95 -0.85 -4.55 0.89
N LEU A 96 -1.92 -3.90 0.44
CA LEU A 96 -2.88 -4.49 -0.50
C LEU A 96 -2.20 -4.86 -1.83
N LEU A 97 -1.33 -4.01 -2.34
CA LEU A 97 -0.57 -4.25 -3.57
C LEU A 97 0.36 -5.46 -3.42
N ALA A 98 1.08 -5.55 -2.31
CA ALA A 98 2.10 -6.57 -2.11
C ALA A 98 1.50 -7.97 -1.84
N TYR A 99 0.34 -8.04 -1.15
CA TYR A 99 -0.14 -9.29 -0.58
C TYR A 99 -1.56 -9.70 -0.98
N TYR A 100 -2.40 -8.81 -1.53
CA TYR A 100 -3.84 -9.07 -1.67
C TYR A 100 -4.39 -8.95 -3.09
N ILE A 101 -3.54 -8.83 -4.13
CA ILE A 101 -4.04 -8.83 -5.51
C ILE A 101 -4.39 -10.26 -5.91
N GLU A 102 -5.56 -10.71 -5.46
CA GLU A 102 -6.18 -12.00 -5.71
C GLU A 102 -7.67 -11.82 -5.99
N ASP A 103 -8.27 -12.76 -6.72
CA ASP A 103 -9.69 -12.69 -7.10
C ASP A 103 -10.61 -12.44 -5.89
N LYS A 104 -10.34 -13.14 -4.79
CA LYS A 104 -11.08 -13.04 -3.52
C LYS A 104 -11.17 -11.59 -2.99
N TYR A 105 -10.11 -10.81 -3.13
CA TYR A 105 -10.01 -9.46 -2.55
C TYR A 105 -10.24 -8.34 -3.57
N LEU A 106 -10.27 -8.66 -4.87
CA LEU A 106 -10.26 -7.65 -5.93
C LEU A 106 -11.41 -6.65 -5.82
N LYS A 107 -12.64 -7.13 -5.60
CA LYS A 107 -13.82 -6.26 -5.46
C LYS A 107 -13.70 -5.33 -4.25
N ASP A 108 -13.15 -5.82 -3.16
CA ASP A 108 -12.97 -5.01 -1.96
C ASP A 108 -11.82 -4.02 -2.10
N ILE A 109 -10.74 -4.39 -2.79
CA ILE A 109 -9.68 -3.44 -3.18
C ILE A 109 -10.28 -2.25 -3.93
N PHE A 110 -11.17 -2.47 -4.90
CA PHE A 110 -11.83 -1.39 -5.62
C PHE A 110 -12.68 -0.51 -4.70
N LYS A 111 -13.47 -1.10 -3.80
CA LYS A 111 -14.24 -0.35 -2.79
C LYS A 111 -13.33 0.46 -1.86
N ILE A 112 -12.22 -0.12 -1.42
CA ILE A 112 -11.23 0.56 -0.57
C ILE A 112 -10.62 1.76 -1.32
N CYS A 113 -10.29 1.61 -2.60
CA CYS A 113 -9.81 2.72 -3.43
C CYS A 113 -10.81 3.87 -3.49
N GLU A 114 -12.10 3.61 -3.57
CA GLU A 114 -13.14 4.64 -3.58
C GLU A 114 -13.47 5.20 -2.19
N LYS A 115 -13.33 4.38 -1.13
CA LYS A 115 -13.62 4.76 0.25
C LYS A 115 -12.58 5.72 0.83
N ILE A 116 -11.30 5.43 0.66
CA ILE A 116 -10.21 6.31 1.13
C ILE A 116 -10.11 7.49 0.17
N LYS A 117 -10.66 8.64 0.58
CA LYS A 117 -10.52 9.90 -0.15
C LYS A 117 -9.33 10.67 0.40
N SER A 118 -8.45 11.12 -0.47
CA SER A 118 -7.27 11.91 -0.09
C SER A 118 -6.80 12.72 -1.28
N ASP A 119 -6.43 13.96 -1.04
CA ASP A 119 -5.78 14.82 -2.03
C ASP A 119 -4.25 14.73 -1.97
N GLU A 120 -3.73 14.01 -0.97
CA GLU A 120 -2.29 13.83 -0.77
C GLU A 120 -1.66 13.04 -1.92
N TYR A 121 -0.62 13.62 -2.52
CA TYR A 121 0.06 13.08 -3.70
C TYR A 121 0.50 11.62 -3.51
N TYR A 122 1.14 11.31 -2.39
CA TYR A 122 1.68 9.97 -2.15
C TYR A 122 0.61 8.91 -1.90
N VAL A 123 -0.56 9.29 -1.39
CA VAL A 123 -1.72 8.40 -1.25
C VAL A 123 -2.32 8.09 -2.62
N LYS A 124 -2.54 9.14 -3.44
CA LYS A 124 -3.07 9.00 -4.81
C LYS A 124 -2.12 8.18 -5.69
N MET A 125 -0.81 8.37 -5.54
CA MET A 125 0.21 7.57 -6.24
C MET A 125 0.17 6.09 -5.87
N ALA A 126 0.04 5.76 -4.58
CA ALA A 126 -0.06 4.37 -4.12
C ALA A 126 -1.34 3.70 -4.67
N LYS A 127 -2.45 4.42 -4.64
CA LYS A 127 -3.72 3.96 -5.22
C LYS A 127 -3.60 3.70 -6.73
N ALA A 128 -3.00 4.62 -7.47
CA ALA A 128 -2.77 4.47 -8.90
C ALA A 128 -1.83 3.29 -9.21
N TRP A 129 -0.81 3.08 -8.41
CA TRP A 129 0.10 1.95 -8.53
C TRP A 129 -0.63 0.62 -8.26
N LEU A 130 -1.38 0.52 -7.16
CA LEU A 130 -2.21 -0.64 -6.84
C LEU A 130 -3.15 -1.00 -8.02
N LEU A 131 -3.90 -0.02 -8.55
CA LEU A 131 -4.81 -0.24 -9.66
C LEU A 131 -4.08 -0.68 -10.94
N SER A 132 -2.86 -0.18 -11.18
CA SER A 132 -2.07 -0.62 -12.33
C SER A 132 -1.64 -2.09 -12.22
N ILE A 133 -1.31 -2.57 -11.02
CA ILE A 133 -0.96 -3.98 -10.81
C ILE A 133 -2.22 -4.85 -10.81
N CYS A 134 -3.35 -4.36 -10.30
CA CYS A 134 -4.65 -5.02 -10.49
C CYS A 134 -4.95 -5.23 -11.98
N TYR A 135 -4.72 -4.22 -12.82
CA TYR A 135 -4.92 -4.35 -14.26
C TYR A 135 -4.02 -5.43 -14.89
N VAL A 136 -2.76 -5.50 -14.51
CA VAL A 136 -1.85 -6.55 -15.02
C VAL A 136 -2.38 -7.94 -14.76
N LYS A 137 -3.02 -8.18 -13.61
CA LYS A 137 -3.50 -9.50 -13.19
C LYS A 137 -4.97 -9.76 -13.54
N PHE A 138 -5.81 -8.72 -13.50
CA PHE A 138 -7.27 -8.77 -13.67
C PHE A 138 -7.73 -7.67 -14.64
N LYS A 139 -7.34 -7.81 -15.91
CA LYS A 139 -7.49 -6.77 -16.95
C LYS A 139 -8.94 -6.32 -17.13
N ASN A 140 -9.85 -7.26 -17.34
CA ASN A 140 -11.25 -6.95 -17.67
C ASN A 140 -11.98 -6.30 -16.48
N GLU A 141 -11.76 -6.81 -15.28
CA GLU A 141 -12.37 -6.33 -14.05
C GLU A 141 -11.87 -4.91 -13.73
N THR A 142 -10.56 -4.70 -13.83
CA THR A 142 -9.95 -3.39 -13.57
C THR A 142 -10.31 -2.38 -14.65
N TYR A 143 -10.39 -2.78 -15.91
CA TYR A 143 -10.89 -1.90 -16.98
C TYR A 143 -12.30 -1.41 -16.68
N LYS A 144 -13.24 -2.33 -16.39
CA LYS A 144 -14.62 -2.00 -16.05
C LYS A 144 -14.73 -1.11 -14.80
N PHE A 145 -13.85 -1.33 -13.83
CA PHE A 145 -13.77 -0.48 -12.63
C PHE A 145 -13.32 0.94 -13.01
N LEU A 146 -12.21 1.09 -13.75
CA LEU A 146 -11.68 2.41 -14.16
C LEU A 146 -12.65 3.19 -15.04
N GLU A 147 -13.47 2.50 -15.86
CA GLU A 147 -14.52 3.10 -16.68
C GLU A 147 -15.61 3.77 -15.83
N LYS A 148 -16.04 3.12 -14.73
CA LYS A 148 -17.21 3.49 -13.95
C LYS A 148 -16.91 4.15 -12.61
N THR A 149 -15.66 4.12 -12.15
CA THR A 149 -15.26 4.59 -10.82
C THR A 149 -15.51 6.09 -10.62
N LYS A 150 -15.79 6.46 -9.37
CA LYS A 150 -15.90 7.86 -8.91
C LYS A 150 -14.59 8.45 -8.41
N LEU A 151 -13.47 7.79 -8.65
CA LEU A 151 -12.14 8.34 -8.35
C LEU A 151 -11.91 9.65 -9.11
N ASP A 152 -11.11 10.52 -8.54
CA ASP A 152 -10.72 11.77 -9.18
C ASP A 152 -9.94 11.52 -10.49
N ASN A 153 -10.02 12.50 -11.41
CA ASN A 153 -9.44 12.38 -12.75
C ASN A 153 -7.92 12.15 -12.71
N TRP A 154 -7.22 12.79 -11.75
CA TRP A 154 -5.77 12.62 -11.60
C TRP A 154 -5.42 11.15 -11.27
N THR A 155 -6.13 10.55 -10.29
CA THR A 155 -5.89 9.16 -9.88
C THR A 155 -6.17 8.18 -11.03
N VAL A 156 -7.29 8.37 -11.75
CA VAL A 156 -7.61 7.53 -12.93
C VAL A 156 -6.54 7.67 -14.01
N ASN A 157 -6.18 8.91 -14.38
CA ASN A 157 -5.19 9.17 -15.41
C ASN A 157 -3.79 8.65 -15.03
N LYS A 158 -3.42 8.75 -13.75
CA LYS A 158 -2.16 8.22 -13.24
C LYS A 158 -2.15 6.68 -13.24
N SER A 159 -3.28 6.03 -12.95
CA SER A 159 -3.42 4.57 -13.09
C SER A 159 -3.22 4.13 -14.54
N ILE A 160 -3.85 4.83 -15.50
CA ILE A 160 -3.67 4.57 -16.93
C ILE A 160 -2.22 4.76 -17.35
N GLN A 161 -1.56 5.84 -16.89
CA GLN A 161 -0.15 6.06 -17.16
C GLN A 161 0.70 4.88 -16.67
N LYS A 162 0.52 4.44 -15.42
CA LYS A 162 1.27 3.32 -14.85
C LYS A 162 0.99 1.99 -15.53
N ILE A 163 -0.24 1.76 -15.96
CA ILE A 163 -0.58 0.59 -16.79
C ILE A 163 0.23 0.61 -18.09
N ARG A 164 0.31 1.76 -18.77
CA ARG A 164 1.05 1.91 -20.02
C ARG A 164 2.57 1.83 -19.85
N GLU A 165 3.10 2.20 -18.70
CA GLU A 165 4.53 2.04 -18.34
C GLU A 165 4.90 0.56 -18.12
N SER A 166 3.93 -0.30 -17.81
CA SER A 166 4.20 -1.71 -17.51
C SER A 166 4.67 -2.48 -18.75
N LEU A 167 5.75 -3.25 -18.60
CA LEU A 167 6.25 -4.18 -19.62
C LEU A 167 5.36 -5.44 -19.76
N ARG A 168 4.46 -5.68 -18.79
CA ARG A 168 3.54 -6.84 -18.79
C ARG A 168 2.22 -6.56 -19.54
N VAL A 169 2.04 -5.35 -20.05
CA VAL A 169 0.85 -4.92 -20.80
C VAL A 169 1.23 -4.77 -22.27
N THR A 170 0.48 -5.38 -23.18
CA THR A 170 0.75 -5.34 -24.63
C THR A 170 0.52 -3.95 -25.22
N LYS A 171 1.07 -3.68 -26.42
CA LYS A 171 0.87 -2.40 -27.11
C LYS A 171 -0.62 -2.12 -27.36
N GLU A 172 -1.36 -3.14 -27.82
CA GLU A 172 -2.79 -3.05 -28.07
C GLU A 172 -3.58 -2.68 -26.79
N GLU A 173 -3.30 -3.34 -25.67
CA GLU A 173 -3.93 -3.04 -24.38
C GLU A 173 -3.60 -1.63 -23.89
N LYS A 174 -2.37 -1.15 -24.14
CA LYS A 174 -1.94 0.23 -23.82
C LYS A 174 -2.72 1.27 -24.61
N GLU A 175 -3.05 0.98 -25.86
CA GLU A 175 -3.90 1.89 -26.67
C GLU A 175 -5.36 1.81 -26.21
N LYS A 176 -5.88 0.60 -25.98
CA LYS A 176 -7.25 0.40 -25.52
C LYS A 176 -7.56 1.14 -24.21
N ILE A 177 -6.66 1.11 -23.23
CA ILE A 177 -6.88 1.75 -21.93
C ILE A 177 -6.90 3.28 -22.01
N LEU A 178 -6.30 3.88 -23.04
CA LEU A 178 -6.28 5.33 -23.23
C LEU A 178 -7.67 5.95 -23.41
N VAL A 179 -8.64 5.18 -23.92
CA VAL A 179 -10.03 5.63 -24.09
C VAL A 179 -10.65 6.08 -22.77
N LEU A 180 -10.17 5.52 -21.64
CA LEU A 180 -10.65 5.86 -20.29
C LEU A 180 -10.01 7.13 -19.70
N LYS A 181 -9.07 7.77 -20.42
CA LYS A 181 -8.42 8.99 -19.94
C LYS A 181 -9.44 10.12 -19.81
N ARG A 182 -9.46 10.75 -18.65
CA ARG A 182 -10.38 11.83 -18.29
C ARG A 182 -9.76 13.21 -18.55
N LYS A 183 -10.61 14.17 -18.94
CA LYS A 183 -10.24 15.60 -19.12
C LYS A 183 -10.08 16.30 -17.77
#